data_654163385533eadabaa07871fe2b6655
#
_entry.id   654163385533eadabaa07871fe2b6655
#
_cell.length_a   1.000
_cell.length_b   1.000
_cell.length_c   1.000
_cell.angle_alpha   90.00
_cell.angle_beta   90.00
_cell.angle_gamma   90.00
#
_symmetry.space_group_name_H-M   'P 1'
#
loop_
_entity.id
_entity.type
_entity.pdbx_description
1 polymer ?
#
loop_
_entity_poly.entity_id
_entity_poly.type
_entity_poly.pdbx_seq_one_letter_code
_entity_poly.pdbx_strand_id
1 'polypeptide(L)'
;MLGTILLIVLILGCIPLTVPKAFGYNIYTVISGSMEPAIPVGSLVYVKYQEPETIQKKDVIAFYGAKDASSIVTHRVVTNKKLSGEFITKGDANQTKDMNPVNYNNYMGKVVLSIPVIGGIAQSLTTGSGKIALFCLIAFILLLEILGSLLHK
;
A
#
# COMPACT_ATOMS: atom_id res chain seq x y z
N MET A 1 -7.50 -32.51 2.46
CA MET A 1 -6.11 -32.15 2.08
C MET A 1 -6.04 -30.99 1.09
N LEU A 2 -6.75 -31.00 -0.06
CA LEU A 2 -6.70 -29.89 -1.02
C LEU A 2 -7.25 -28.57 -0.44
N GLY A 3 -8.39 -28.60 0.24
CA GLY A 3 -8.99 -27.44 0.88
C GLY A 3 -8.10 -26.84 1.97
N THR A 4 -7.43 -27.67 2.78
CA THR A 4 -6.47 -27.21 3.79
C THR A 4 -5.29 -26.45 3.16
N ILE A 5 -4.77 -26.96 2.04
CA ILE A 5 -3.68 -26.30 1.30
C ILE A 5 -4.16 -24.95 0.76
N LEU A 6 -5.34 -24.91 0.14
CA LEU A 6 -5.93 -23.67 -0.38
C LEU A 6 -6.17 -22.64 0.74
N LEU A 7 -6.64 -23.07 1.89
CA LEU A 7 -6.85 -22.21 3.06
C LEU A 7 -5.52 -21.62 3.56
N ILE A 8 -4.48 -22.44 3.66
CA ILE A 8 -3.13 -21.98 4.06
C ILE A 8 -2.61 -20.94 3.07
N VAL A 9 -2.72 -21.18 1.76
CA VAL A 9 -2.29 -20.22 0.72
C VAL A 9 -3.06 -18.91 0.84
N LEU A 10 -4.37 -18.96 1.10
CA LEU A 10 -5.19 -17.77 1.31
C LEU A 10 -4.73 -16.97 2.54
N ILE A 11 -4.51 -17.65 3.67
CA ILE A 11 -4.04 -17.01 4.91
C ILE A 11 -2.67 -16.37 4.67
N LEU A 12 -1.73 -17.08 4.05
CA LEU A 12 -0.40 -16.55 3.73
C LEU A 12 -0.49 -15.33 2.80
N GLY A 13 -1.41 -15.31 1.84
CA GLY A 13 -1.68 -14.17 0.97
C GLY A 13 -2.23 -12.93 1.70
N CYS A 14 -2.94 -13.12 2.82
CA CYS A 14 -3.47 -12.02 3.62
C CYS A 14 -2.43 -11.41 4.58
N ILE A 15 -1.35 -12.13 4.90
CA ILE A 15 -0.30 -11.67 5.83
C ILE A 15 0.28 -10.30 5.43
N PRO A 16 0.73 -10.07 4.19
CA PRO A 16 1.31 -8.78 3.80
C PRO A 16 0.32 -7.61 3.86
N LEU A 17 -0.97 -7.87 3.85
CA LEU A 17 -2.02 -6.83 3.91
C LEU A 17 -2.45 -6.49 5.34
N THR A 18 -2.24 -7.39 6.29
CA THR A 18 -2.78 -7.28 7.66
C THR A 18 -1.70 -7.12 8.71
N VAL A 19 -0.69 -7.97 8.69
CA VAL A 19 0.35 -8.02 9.73
C VAL A 19 1.14 -6.71 9.85
N PRO A 20 1.57 -6.04 8.76
CA PRO A 20 2.33 -4.80 8.90
C PRO A 20 1.55 -3.68 9.59
N LYS A 21 0.22 -3.66 9.47
CA LYS A 21 -0.61 -2.66 10.16
C LYS A 21 -0.47 -2.74 11.68
N ALA A 22 -0.33 -3.95 12.24
CA ALA A 22 -0.10 -4.16 13.67
C ALA A 22 1.24 -3.59 14.15
N PHE A 23 2.20 -3.38 13.23
CA PHE A 23 3.51 -2.78 13.49
C PHE A 23 3.59 -1.29 13.11
N GLY A 24 2.43 -0.64 12.94
CA GLY A 24 2.35 0.79 12.67
C GLY A 24 2.64 1.20 11.21
N TYR A 25 2.50 0.27 10.26
CA TYR A 25 2.57 0.60 8.84
C TYR A 25 1.20 0.92 8.28
N ASN A 26 1.11 2.00 7.53
CA ASN A 26 -0.02 2.26 6.65
C ASN A 26 0.26 1.66 5.26
N ILE A 27 -0.76 1.08 4.64
CA ILE A 27 -0.60 0.36 3.37
C ILE A 27 -1.52 1.02 2.35
N TYR A 28 -0.95 1.40 1.19
CA TYR A 28 -1.67 2.07 0.10
C TYR A 28 -1.36 1.41 -1.23
N THR A 29 -2.34 1.49 -2.16
CA THR A 29 -2.15 1.08 -3.55
C THR A 29 -1.86 2.32 -4.40
N VAL A 30 -0.82 2.24 -5.21
CA VAL A 30 -0.42 3.30 -6.15
C VAL A 30 -1.34 3.28 -7.36
N ILE A 31 -2.01 4.40 -7.62
CA ILE A 31 -3.00 4.55 -8.71
C ILE A 31 -2.53 5.50 -9.82
N SER A 32 -1.39 6.18 -9.65
CA SER A 32 -0.83 7.11 -10.64
C SER A 32 0.61 6.78 -10.97
N GLY A 33 1.05 7.11 -12.19
CA GLY A 33 2.40 6.82 -12.69
C GLY A 33 3.46 7.87 -12.31
N SER A 34 3.17 8.83 -11.41
CA SER A 34 4.11 9.91 -11.09
C SER A 34 5.45 9.44 -10.50
N MET A 35 5.48 8.23 -9.96
CA MET A 35 6.69 7.62 -9.38
C MET A 35 7.32 6.53 -10.26
N GLU A 36 6.84 6.36 -11.49
CA GLU A 36 7.49 5.44 -12.43
C GLU A 36 8.89 5.94 -12.83
N PRO A 37 9.82 5.03 -13.12
CA PRO A 37 9.71 3.56 -13.04
C PRO A 37 9.93 2.99 -11.63
N ALA A 38 10.31 3.79 -10.63
CA ALA A 38 10.70 3.31 -9.30
C ALA A 38 9.54 2.65 -8.54
N ILE A 39 8.34 3.19 -8.66
CA ILE A 39 7.11 2.65 -8.07
C ILE A 39 6.01 2.64 -9.15
N PRO A 40 5.83 1.51 -9.85
CA PRO A 40 4.82 1.39 -10.91
C PRO A 40 3.38 1.49 -10.39
N VAL A 41 2.45 1.86 -11.27
CA VAL A 41 1.00 1.78 -10.99
C VAL A 41 0.63 0.34 -10.58
N GLY A 42 -0.27 0.20 -9.61
CA GLY A 42 -0.67 -1.09 -9.05
C GLY A 42 0.31 -1.65 -8.01
N SER A 43 1.35 -0.90 -7.63
CA SER A 43 2.21 -1.27 -6.50
C SER A 43 1.49 -1.13 -5.17
N LEU A 44 1.83 -1.99 -4.21
CA LEU A 44 1.48 -1.84 -2.81
C LEU A 44 2.64 -1.14 -2.09
N VAL A 45 2.40 -0.03 -1.40
CA VAL A 45 3.42 0.72 -0.67
C VAL A 45 3.15 0.67 0.83
N TYR A 46 4.21 0.45 1.59
CA TYR A 46 4.19 0.43 3.06
C TYR A 46 4.79 1.73 3.56
N VAL A 47 3.99 2.50 4.26
CA VAL A 47 4.36 3.80 4.80
C VAL A 47 4.47 3.71 6.30
N LYS A 48 5.61 4.11 6.85
CA LYS A 48 5.84 4.18 8.29
C LYS A 48 6.12 5.62 8.70
N TYR A 49 5.44 6.08 9.76
CA TYR A 49 5.73 7.39 10.32
C TYR A 49 7.16 7.41 10.87
N GLN A 50 7.87 8.45 10.53
CA GLN A 50 9.19 8.83 11.05
C GLN A 50 9.17 10.33 11.26
N GLU A 51 9.93 10.85 12.23
CA GLU A 51 10.01 12.28 12.45
C GLU A 51 10.44 13.03 11.18
N PRO A 52 9.70 14.08 10.75
CA PRO A 52 9.94 14.76 9.49
C PRO A 52 11.37 15.27 9.33
N GLU A 53 11.99 15.74 10.42
CA GLU A 53 13.37 16.23 10.43
C GLU A 53 14.41 15.14 10.09
N THR A 54 14.06 13.86 10.31
CA THR A 54 14.96 12.74 10.02
C THR A 54 14.94 12.33 8.55
N ILE A 55 13.92 12.77 7.81
CA ILE A 55 13.75 12.45 6.39
C ILE A 55 14.86 13.11 5.57
N GLN A 56 15.47 12.29 4.72
CA GLN A 56 16.63 12.69 3.93
C GLN A 56 16.24 12.95 2.46
N LYS A 57 17.12 13.67 1.76
CA LYS A 57 17.05 13.77 0.29
C LYS A 57 17.07 12.37 -0.32
N LYS A 58 16.24 12.15 -1.34
CA LYS A 58 15.96 10.88 -2.04
C LYS A 58 15.00 9.93 -1.34
N ASP A 59 14.63 10.14 -0.08
CA ASP A 59 13.54 9.37 0.52
C ASP A 59 12.22 9.59 -0.23
N VAL A 60 11.40 8.58 -0.31
CA VAL A 60 10.03 8.71 -0.82
C VAL A 60 9.09 8.87 0.37
N ILE A 61 8.24 9.88 0.31
CA ILE A 61 7.28 10.19 1.37
C ILE A 61 5.85 10.11 0.85
N ALA A 62 4.93 9.75 1.75
CA ALA A 62 3.50 9.86 1.54
C ALA A 62 2.98 11.10 2.28
N PHE A 63 2.08 11.85 1.64
CA PHE A 63 1.51 13.07 2.19
C PHE A 63 0.12 13.36 1.61
N TYR A 64 -0.67 14.18 2.29
CA TYR A 64 -1.96 14.65 1.79
C TYR A 64 -1.78 15.67 0.68
N GLY A 65 -2.46 15.49 -0.45
CA GLY A 65 -2.42 16.38 -1.61
C GLY A 65 -2.97 17.78 -1.29
N ALA A 66 -2.35 18.82 -1.88
CA ALA A 66 -2.75 20.21 -1.64
C ALA A 66 -4.16 20.56 -2.16
N LYS A 67 -4.65 19.86 -3.20
CA LYS A 67 -5.96 20.13 -3.82
C LYS A 67 -7.11 19.41 -3.17
N ASP A 68 -6.83 18.28 -2.54
CA ASP A 68 -7.81 17.42 -1.92
C ASP A 68 -7.14 16.69 -0.75
N ALA A 69 -7.50 17.08 0.46
CA ALA A 69 -6.98 16.45 1.69
C ALA A 69 -7.35 14.96 1.79
N SER A 70 -8.22 14.43 0.92
CA SER A 70 -8.55 13.01 0.82
C SER A 70 -7.59 12.24 -0.08
N SER A 71 -6.83 12.91 -0.95
CA SER A 71 -5.89 12.26 -1.85
C SER A 71 -4.52 12.10 -1.21
N ILE A 72 -3.98 10.88 -1.25
CA ILE A 72 -2.64 10.57 -0.77
C ILE A 72 -1.70 10.54 -1.98
N VAL A 73 -0.63 11.33 -1.88
CA VAL A 73 0.41 11.46 -2.91
C VAL A 73 1.70 10.85 -2.36
N THR A 74 2.44 10.15 -3.21
CA THR A 74 3.78 9.67 -2.90
C THR A 74 4.77 10.29 -3.86
N HIS A 75 5.72 11.09 -3.37
CA HIS A 75 6.79 11.68 -4.17
C HIS A 75 8.13 11.60 -3.45
N ARG A 76 9.21 11.82 -4.21
CA ARG A 76 10.58 11.79 -3.70
C ARG A 76 11.01 13.16 -3.16
N VAL A 77 11.63 13.15 -2.00
CA VAL A 77 12.17 14.35 -1.36
C VAL A 77 13.41 14.85 -2.14
N VAL A 78 13.31 16.06 -2.63
CA VAL A 78 14.43 16.80 -3.25
C VAL A 78 15.19 17.58 -2.19
N THR A 79 14.47 18.22 -1.27
CA THR A 79 15.06 18.99 -0.17
C THR A 79 14.13 18.94 1.04
N ASN A 80 14.69 18.73 2.21
CA ASN A 80 13.99 18.88 3.48
C ASN A 80 14.39 20.25 4.07
N LYS A 81 13.46 21.19 4.12
CA LYS A 81 13.64 22.52 4.69
C LYS A 81 13.24 22.50 6.17
N LYS A 82 14.14 21.99 7.02
CA LYS A 82 13.86 21.77 8.45
C LYS A 82 13.43 23.06 9.19
N LEU A 83 14.01 24.21 8.83
CA LEU A 83 13.68 25.49 9.48
C LEU A 83 12.27 25.99 9.18
N SER A 84 11.76 25.74 7.97
CA SER A 84 10.38 26.11 7.59
C SER A 84 9.36 25.00 7.79
N GLY A 85 9.79 23.79 8.16
CA GLY A 85 8.92 22.64 8.33
C GLY A 85 8.29 22.14 7.03
N GLU A 86 9.06 22.11 5.92
CA GLU A 86 8.55 21.81 4.59
C GLU A 86 9.46 20.87 3.82
N PHE A 87 8.86 20.04 2.99
CA PHE A 87 9.56 19.27 1.96
C PHE A 87 9.35 19.87 0.58
N ILE A 88 10.41 19.94 -0.22
CA ILE A 88 10.32 20.08 -1.67
C ILE A 88 10.37 18.69 -2.26
N THR A 89 9.34 18.32 -3.00
CA THR A 89 9.17 16.97 -3.55
C THR A 89 9.14 16.98 -5.07
N LYS A 90 9.26 15.79 -5.66
CA LYS A 90 9.17 15.57 -7.10
C LYS A 90 8.77 14.12 -7.36
N GLY A 91 7.80 13.88 -8.24
CA GLY A 91 7.54 12.56 -8.80
C GLY A 91 8.69 12.12 -9.71
N ASP A 92 9.05 10.84 -9.66
CA ASP A 92 10.20 10.33 -10.44
C ASP A 92 9.97 10.46 -11.95
N ALA A 93 8.73 10.30 -12.42
CA ALA A 93 8.33 10.49 -13.80
C ALA A 93 8.18 11.98 -14.20
N ASN A 94 8.11 12.91 -13.25
CA ASN A 94 7.88 14.33 -13.53
C ASN A 94 9.17 14.99 -14.01
N GLN A 95 9.06 15.98 -14.88
CA GLN A 95 10.23 16.78 -15.32
C GLN A 95 10.65 17.83 -14.29
N THR A 96 9.66 18.43 -13.60
CA THR A 96 9.86 19.53 -12.65
C THR A 96 9.54 19.09 -11.21
N LYS A 97 10.06 19.85 -10.25
CA LYS A 97 9.65 19.74 -8.84
C LYS A 97 8.19 20.14 -8.68
N ASP A 98 7.57 19.64 -7.61
CA ASP A 98 6.21 20.02 -7.27
C ASP A 98 6.15 21.54 -6.98
N MET A 99 5.10 22.18 -7.48
CA MET A 99 4.97 23.66 -7.37
C MET A 99 4.76 24.09 -5.90
N ASN A 100 4.02 23.30 -5.14
CA ASN A 100 3.72 23.59 -3.75
C ASN A 100 4.60 22.75 -2.83
N PRO A 101 5.32 23.35 -1.87
CA PRO A 101 5.99 22.62 -0.81
C PRO A 101 4.99 21.82 0.03
N VAL A 102 5.42 20.67 0.53
CA VAL A 102 4.65 19.83 1.44
C VAL A 102 4.98 20.24 2.87
N ASN A 103 4.01 20.85 3.57
CA ASN A 103 4.14 21.17 4.98
C ASN A 103 4.20 19.88 5.82
N TYR A 104 4.95 19.88 6.91
CA TYR A 104 5.05 18.73 7.82
C TYR A 104 3.69 18.27 8.37
N ASN A 105 2.71 19.18 8.50
CA ASN A 105 1.34 18.83 8.92
C ASN A 105 0.61 17.92 7.91
N ASN A 106 1.01 17.95 6.64
CA ASN A 106 0.45 17.09 5.59
C ASN A 106 1.24 15.80 5.40
N TYR A 107 2.38 15.66 6.06
CA TYR A 107 3.23 14.49 5.97
C TYR A 107 2.62 13.32 6.74
N MET A 108 2.62 12.14 6.13
CA MET A 108 2.06 10.91 6.71
C MET A 108 3.15 9.91 7.11
N GLY A 109 4.26 9.88 6.38
CA GLY A 109 5.33 8.93 6.64
C GLY A 109 6.23 8.67 5.44
N LYS A 110 7.29 7.90 5.68
CA LYS A 110 8.24 7.45 4.67
C LYS A 110 7.78 6.12 4.07
N VAL A 111 7.85 6.00 2.74
CA VAL A 111 7.70 4.72 2.04
C VAL A 111 8.94 3.89 2.32
N VAL A 112 8.76 2.78 3.01
CA VAL A 112 9.87 1.88 3.42
C VAL A 112 9.98 0.65 2.54
N LEU A 113 8.87 0.26 1.89
CA LEU A 113 8.81 -0.88 0.97
C LEU A 113 7.76 -0.62 -0.11
N SER A 114 8.05 -1.05 -1.31
CA SER A 114 7.10 -1.08 -2.44
C SER A 114 7.12 -2.46 -3.07
N ILE A 115 5.95 -3.07 -3.27
CA ILE A 115 5.79 -4.36 -3.93
C ILE A 115 4.95 -4.15 -5.19
N PRO A 116 5.55 -4.30 -6.39
CA PRO A 116 4.83 -4.13 -7.65
C PRO A 116 3.68 -5.15 -7.80
N VAL A 117 2.65 -4.79 -8.57
CA VAL A 117 1.51 -5.65 -8.99
C VAL A 117 0.54 -6.06 -7.87
N ILE A 118 1.00 -6.33 -6.65
CA ILE A 118 0.15 -6.85 -5.55
C ILE A 118 -0.93 -5.84 -5.13
N GLY A 119 -0.69 -4.53 -5.28
CA GLY A 119 -1.65 -3.49 -4.94
C GLY A 119 -2.94 -3.56 -5.75
N GLY A 120 -2.88 -3.90 -7.03
CA GLY A 120 -4.07 -4.06 -7.88
C GLY A 120 -4.94 -5.24 -7.42
N ILE A 121 -4.33 -6.35 -7.04
CA ILE A 121 -5.04 -7.51 -6.46
C ILE A 121 -5.66 -7.12 -5.11
N ALA A 122 -4.90 -6.47 -4.23
CA ALA A 122 -5.37 -6.00 -2.94
C ALA A 122 -6.56 -5.04 -3.08
N GLN A 123 -6.49 -4.10 -4.02
CA GLN A 123 -7.59 -3.16 -4.29
C GLN A 123 -8.84 -3.90 -4.78
N SER A 124 -8.69 -4.86 -5.69
CA SER A 124 -9.81 -5.68 -6.18
C SER A 124 -10.52 -6.41 -5.04
N LEU A 125 -9.77 -6.97 -4.09
CA LEU A 125 -10.34 -7.68 -2.93
C LEU A 125 -11.06 -6.75 -1.93
N THR A 126 -10.77 -5.45 -1.93
CA THR A 126 -11.43 -4.49 -1.04
C THR A 126 -12.73 -3.91 -1.60
N THR A 127 -13.00 -4.10 -2.88
CA THR A 127 -14.27 -3.70 -3.51
C THR A 127 -15.46 -4.54 -3.01
N GLY A 128 -16.68 -4.06 -3.18
CA GLY A 128 -17.88 -4.80 -2.78
C GLY A 128 -17.96 -6.17 -3.45
N SER A 129 -17.73 -6.24 -4.76
CA SER A 129 -17.70 -7.48 -5.55
C SER A 129 -16.54 -8.40 -5.13
N GLY A 130 -15.36 -7.83 -4.85
CA GLY A 130 -14.20 -8.60 -4.41
C GLY A 130 -14.40 -9.24 -3.03
N LYS A 131 -15.05 -8.54 -2.10
CA LYS A 131 -15.41 -9.12 -0.78
C LYS A 131 -16.39 -10.29 -0.92
N ILE A 132 -17.39 -10.16 -1.80
CA ILE A 132 -18.34 -11.25 -2.08
C ILE A 132 -17.61 -12.45 -2.70
N ALA A 133 -16.76 -12.23 -3.70
CA ALA A 133 -15.98 -13.28 -4.33
C ALA A 133 -15.06 -14.01 -3.32
N LEU A 134 -14.40 -13.25 -2.43
CA LEU A 134 -13.56 -13.81 -1.37
C LEU A 134 -14.40 -14.68 -0.41
N PHE A 135 -15.57 -14.18 0.00
CA PHE A 135 -16.47 -14.92 0.88
C PHE A 135 -16.95 -16.22 0.22
N CYS A 136 -17.38 -16.17 -1.07
CA CYS A 136 -17.77 -17.35 -1.83
C CYS A 136 -16.63 -18.37 -1.97
N LEU A 137 -15.39 -17.87 -2.19
CA LEU A 137 -14.21 -18.73 -2.26
C LEU A 137 -13.95 -19.44 -0.94
N ILE A 138 -14.02 -18.74 0.18
CA ILE A 138 -13.85 -19.33 1.52
C ILE A 138 -14.93 -20.38 1.79
N ALA A 139 -16.21 -20.05 1.52
CA ALA A 139 -17.32 -20.98 1.70
C ALA A 139 -17.16 -22.23 0.84
N PHE A 140 -16.70 -22.10 -0.40
CA PHE A 140 -16.43 -23.21 -1.29
C PHE A 140 -15.29 -24.10 -0.78
N ILE A 141 -14.20 -23.51 -0.29
CA ILE A 141 -13.08 -24.26 0.31
C ILE A 141 -13.54 -25.07 1.51
N LEU A 142 -14.35 -24.47 2.41
CA LEU A 142 -14.90 -25.16 3.58
C LEU A 142 -15.84 -26.31 3.17
N LEU A 143 -16.66 -26.10 2.13
CA LEU A 143 -17.53 -27.16 1.60
C LEU A 143 -16.72 -28.36 1.09
N LEU A 144 -15.63 -28.10 0.36
CA LEU A 144 -14.74 -29.16 -0.14
C LEU A 144 -14.09 -29.95 1.01
N GLU A 145 -13.71 -29.27 2.11
CA GLU A 145 -13.15 -29.95 3.29
C GLU A 145 -14.20 -30.87 3.96
N ILE A 146 -15.42 -30.37 4.14
CA ILE A 146 -16.52 -31.13 4.73
C ILE A 146 -16.82 -32.39 3.88
N LEU A 147 -16.98 -32.21 2.56
CA LEU A 147 -17.22 -33.31 1.63
C LEU A 147 -16.06 -34.33 1.63
N GLY A 148 -14.83 -33.86 1.61
CA GLY A 148 -13.64 -34.72 1.69
C GLY A 148 -13.58 -35.53 2.99
N SER A 149 -13.97 -34.93 4.12
CA SER A 149 -14.02 -35.61 5.42
C SER A 149 -15.12 -36.67 5.50
N LEU A 150 -16.24 -36.48 4.80
CA LEU A 150 -17.34 -37.41 4.73
C LEU A 150 -17.05 -38.64 3.84
N LEU A 151 -16.29 -38.41 2.75
CA LEU A 151 -15.93 -39.48 1.79
C LEU A 151 -14.76 -40.35 2.27
N HIS A 152 -13.99 -39.90 3.25
CA HIS A 152 -12.87 -40.65 3.84
C HIS A 152 -13.24 -41.38 5.15
N LYS A 153 -14.51 -41.36 5.54
CA LYS A 153 -15.07 -42.22 6.60
C LYS A 153 -15.67 -43.47 5.99
#